data_2ef8538468852a13fd53a0e6f8186b93
#
_entry.id   2ef8538468852a13fd53a0e6f8186b93
#
_cell.length_a   1.000
_cell.length_b   1.000
_cell.length_c   1.000
_cell.angle_alpha   90.00
_cell.angle_beta   90.00
_cell.angle_gamma   90.00
#
_symmetry.space_group_name_H-M   'P 1'
#
loop_
_entity.id
_entity.type
_entity.pdbx_description
1 polymer ?
#
loop_
_entity_poly.entity_id
_entity_poly.type
_entity_poly.pdbx_seq_one_letter_code
_entity_poly.pdbx_strand_id
1 'polypeptide(L)'
;EIGSGLVGSEMCIRDRYKVVVDCLLHLRSRYDIQARISNRMAEAEILFRCGLLQAATEELSRAKKLAGQYEMTALLMLIRQTELRYLSAGDYQGMSEKQLVEKQMKVNETFKHLRSANQHMQLYDILKYRALYRSKVRSEQECQSLNDLVLSELHLIANNTYNGFEVDKLHQLFQSTYFLQSGNYKAAIRIYQQLLELFDHNPGRMLNPPLHYLDAVLGVLDSLLSAGLYDEMPFFIAKLHRLTESDYPQEFVRKVLAFIYLYDSFRLINCGAFADAQELYKQHEETLFRKLSQQKLDVQLLLQLNLVVLHLVCDRGGEARKAMTRIQATGLVFYNFPAFRIARLVNLLLQAECGRFDFAENEIKSIRRSTAIGNSSVEKLVFRFVRLFPLPGSRRERGRLWERLYGTVQALSLIHISEPTRPEP
;
A
#
# COMPACT_ATOMS: atom_id res chain seq x y z
N GLU A 1 14.22 -39.34 -34.42
CA GLU A 1 13.51 -38.21 -35.12
C GLU A 1 12.45 -37.46 -34.30
N ILE A 2 12.38 -37.63 -32.98
CA ILE A 2 11.38 -36.91 -32.10
C ILE A 2 12.01 -35.68 -31.41
N GLY A 3 13.30 -35.42 -31.56
CA GLY A 3 14.00 -34.34 -30.86
C GLY A 3 13.99 -32.97 -31.56
N SER A 4 13.71 -32.86 -32.84
CA SER A 4 13.82 -31.60 -33.61
C SER A 4 12.57 -30.67 -33.50
N GLY A 5 11.41 -31.22 -33.17
CA GLY A 5 10.16 -30.46 -33.10
C GLY A 5 10.04 -29.56 -31.85
N LEU A 6 10.58 -29.97 -30.71
CA LEU A 6 10.55 -29.23 -29.45
C LEU A 6 11.50 -28.02 -29.43
N VAL A 7 12.70 -28.19 -29.98
CA VAL A 7 13.71 -27.08 -30.08
C VAL A 7 13.22 -25.99 -31.02
N GLY A 8 12.53 -26.34 -32.11
CA GLY A 8 11.94 -25.37 -33.03
C GLY A 8 10.76 -24.61 -32.43
N SER A 9 9.96 -25.24 -31.58
CA SER A 9 8.84 -24.59 -30.90
C SER A 9 9.28 -23.64 -29.79
N GLU A 10 10.33 -23.97 -29.03
CA GLU A 10 10.90 -23.10 -28.00
C GLU A 10 11.58 -21.85 -28.59
N MET A 11 12.34 -22.01 -29.68
CA MET A 11 12.88 -20.86 -30.41
C MET A 11 11.76 -19.95 -30.95
N CYS A 12 10.69 -20.52 -31.51
CA CYS A 12 9.54 -19.77 -32.01
C CYS A 12 8.79 -19.03 -30.88
N ILE A 13 8.68 -19.60 -29.68
CA ILE A 13 8.08 -18.95 -28.50
C ILE A 13 8.94 -17.79 -28.03
N ARG A 14 10.26 -17.98 -27.95
CA ARG A 14 11.21 -16.92 -27.55
C ARG A 14 11.23 -15.75 -28.54
N ASP A 15 11.18 -16.04 -29.83
CA ASP A 15 11.16 -15.00 -30.86
C ASP A 15 9.84 -14.23 -30.84
N ARG A 16 8.69 -14.89 -30.67
CA ARG A 16 7.39 -14.23 -30.49
C ARG A 16 7.39 -13.36 -29.24
N TYR A 17 7.95 -13.84 -28.13
CA TYR A 17 8.09 -13.06 -26.91
C TYR A 17 8.90 -11.78 -27.16
N LYS A 18 10.05 -11.86 -27.86
CA LYS A 18 10.85 -10.68 -28.21
C LYS A 18 10.06 -9.69 -29.06
N VAL A 19 9.40 -10.14 -30.11
CA VAL A 19 8.57 -9.28 -30.96
C VAL A 19 7.48 -8.59 -30.16
N VAL A 20 6.79 -9.32 -29.28
CA VAL A 20 5.76 -8.74 -28.40
C VAL A 20 6.36 -7.68 -27.46
N VAL A 21 7.50 -7.95 -26.84
CA VAL A 21 8.20 -6.97 -25.98
C VAL A 21 8.63 -5.75 -26.77
N ASP A 22 9.17 -5.89 -27.98
CA ASP A 22 9.57 -4.78 -28.83
C ASP A 22 8.36 -3.92 -29.24
N CYS A 23 7.25 -4.55 -29.61
CA CYS A 23 5.99 -3.83 -29.87
C CYS A 23 5.49 -3.06 -28.64
N LEU A 24 5.53 -3.69 -27.45
CA LEU A 24 5.13 -3.06 -26.21
C LEU A 24 6.05 -1.89 -25.82
N LEU A 25 7.35 -2.00 -26.06
CA LEU A 25 8.30 -0.90 -25.84
C LEU A 25 8.01 0.30 -26.75
N HIS A 26 7.65 0.06 -28.02
CA HIS A 26 7.26 1.12 -28.95
C HIS A 26 5.93 1.78 -28.54
N LEU A 27 4.94 1.00 -28.12
CA LEU A 27 3.67 1.52 -27.65
C LEU A 27 3.81 2.32 -26.35
N ARG A 28 4.68 1.85 -25.43
CA ARG A 28 4.93 2.50 -24.14
C ARG A 28 5.38 3.95 -24.30
N SER A 29 6.18 4.25 -25.31
CA SER A 29 6.68 5.61 -25.55
C SER A 29 5.58 6.64 -25.81
N ARG A 30 4.36 6.22 -26.18
CA ARG A 30 3.22 7.12 -26.44
C ARG A 30 2.58 7.62 -25.14
N TYR A 31 2.59 6.83 -24.07
CA TYR A 31 1.85 7.10 -22.84
C TYR A 31 2.75 7.34 -21.61
N ASP A 32 3.99 6.85 -21.65
CA ASP A 32 4.92 6.92 -20.52
C ASP A 32 5.97 8.02 -20.74
N ILE A 33 5.90 9.06 -19.91
CA ILE A 33 6.84 10.19 -19.93
C ILE A 33 8.29 9.74 -19.72
N GLN A 34 8.50 8.77 -18.81
CA GLN A 34 9.84 8.22 -18.55
C GLN A 34 10.41 7.55 -19.79
N ALA A 35 9.60 6.77 -20.50
CA ALA A 35 10.00 6.14 -21.74
C ALA A 35 10.32 7.18 -22.84
N ARG A 36 9.51 8.24 -22.95
CA ARG A 36 9.76 9.34 -23.90
C ARG A 36 11.07 10.05 -23.63
N ILE A 37 11.39 10.33 -22.38
CA ILE A 37 12.67 10.96 -22.00
C ILE A 37 13.82 10.02 -22.31
N SER A 38 13.71 8.73 -21.95
CA SER A 38 14.75 7.72 -22.20
C SER A 38 15.03 7.52 -23.68
N ASN A 39 13.98 7.51 -24.53
CA ASN A 39 14.12 7.40 -25.99
C ASN A 39 14.88 8.61 -26.57
N ARG A 40 14.54 9.85 -26.13
CA ARG A 40 15.29 11.04 -26.56
C ARG A 40 16.76 11.00 -26.14
N MET A 41 17.05 10.45 -24.96
CA MET A 41 18.43 10.25 -24.52
C MET A 41 19.17 9.24 -25.41
N ALA A 42 18.51 8.15 -25.79
CA ALA A 42 19.07 7.16 -26.72
C ALA A 42 19.28 7.75 -28.13
N GLU A 43 18.33 8.53 -28.63
CA GLU A 43 18.48 9.28 -29.89
C GLU A 43 19.68 10.23 -29.85
N ALA A 44 19.83 10.98 -28.74
CA ALA A 44 20.96 11.88 -28.55
C ALA A 44 22.29 11.12 -28.54
N GLU A 45 22.36 9.93 -27.92
CA GLU A 45 23.57 9.11 -27.92
C GLU A 45 23.93 8.59 -29.31
N ILE A 46 22.95 8.17 -30.11
CA ILE A 46 23.15 7.73 -31.50
C ILE A 46 23.70 8.89 -32.32
N LEU A 47 23.09 10.07 -32.25
CA LEU A 47 23.53 11.27 -32.97
C LEU A 47 24.97 11.67 -32.58
N PHE A 48 25.28 11.60 -31.28
CA PHE A 48 26.61 11.88 -30.77
C PHE A 48 27.67 10.91 -31.37
N ARG A 49 27.36 9.61 -31.39
CA ARG A 49 28.24 8.59 -32.01
C ARG A 49 28.44 8.79 -33.51
N CYS A 50 27.44 9.38 -34.19
CA CYS A 50 27.55 9.74 -35.60
C CYS A 50 28.31 11.07 -35.85
N GLY A 51 28.83 11.72 -34.80
CA GLY A 51 29.53 13.00 -34.91
C GLY A 51 28.60 14.22 -35.03
N LEU A 52 27.28 14.05 -34.90
CA LEU A 52 26.27 15.10 -35.02
C LEU A 52 26.04 15.77 -33.67
N LEU A 53 27.04 16.45 -33.12
CA LEU A 53 27.07 17.00 -31.78
C LEU A 53 25.92 18.02 -31.55
N GLN A 54 25.65 18.89 -32.53
CA GLN A 54 24.59 19.88 -32.39
C GLN A 54 23.21 19.23 -32.24
N ALA A 55 22.87 18.28 -33.12
CA ALA A 55 21.59 17.56 -33.05
C ALA A 55 21.48 16.74 -31.75
N ALA A 56 22.57 16.12 -31.29
CA ALA A 56 22.62 15.41 -30.01
C ALA A 56 22.30 16.33 -28.82
N THR A 57 22.87 17.52 -28.80
CA THR A 57 22.63 18.51 -27.73
C THR A 57 21.19 19.07 -27.74
N GLU A 58 20.60 19.23 -28.93
CA GLU A 58 19.19 19.61 -29.07
C GLU A 58 18.26 18.55 -28.47
N GLU A 59 18.46 17.26 -28.79
CA GLU A 59 17.64 16.18 -28.20
C GLU A 59 17.83 16.06 -26.69
N LEU A 60 19.04 16.22 -26.15
CA LEU A 60 19.24 16.30 -24.70
C LEU A 60 18.52 17.51 -24.07
N SER A 61 18.49 18.65 -24.77
CA SER A 61 17.78 19.83 -24.29
C SER A 61 16.26 19.59 -24.20
N ARG A 62 15.71 18.91 -25.22
CA ARG A 62 14.29 18.48 -25.22
C ARG A 62 14.00 17.49 -24.09
N ALA A 63 14.88 16.49 -23.91
CA ALA A 63 14.78 15.53 -22.81
C ALA A 63 14.85 16.23 -21.43
N LYS A 64 15.78 17.19 -21.28
CA LYS A 64 15.96 18.02 -20.07
C LYS A 64 14.71 18.82 -19.71
N LYS A 65 14.08 19.45 -20.72
CA LYS A 65 12.85 20.22 -20.53
C LYS A 65 11.71 19.33 -20.01
N LEU A 66 11.53 18.13 -20.62
CA LEU A 66 10.53 17.19 -20.16
C LEU A 66 10.84 16.66 -18.74
N ALA A 67 12.09 16.25 -18.47
CA ALA A 67 12.49 15.78 -17.16
C ALA A 67 12.27 16.85 -16.05
N GLY A 68 12.52 18.13 -16.36
CA GLY A 68 12.23 19.23 -15.44
C GLY A 68 10.74 19.47 -15.23
N GLN A 69 9.96 19.44 -16.32
CA GLN A 69 8.50 19.64 -16.25
C GLN A 69 7.79 18.59 -15.37
N TYR A 70 8.22 17.34 -15.45
CA TYR A 70 7.62 16.22 -14.72
C TYR A 70 8.38 15.86 -13.44
N GLU A 71 9.35 16.68 -13.02
CA GLU A 71 10.21 16.45 -11.83
C GLU A 71 10.88 15.06 -11.80
N MET A 72 11.24 14.53 -12.97
CA MET A 72 11.99 13.26 -13.09
C MET A 72 13.46 13.48 -12.72
N THR A 73 13.72 13.75 -11.43
CA THR A 73 15.01 14.23 -10.93
C THR A 73 16.18 13.29 -11.24
N ALA A 74 15.96 11.97 -11.20
CA ALA A 74 16.98 10.97 -11.54
C ALA A 74 17.38 11.05 -13.02
N LEU A 75 16.39 11.17 -13.93
CA LEU A 75 16.64 11.33 -15.36
C LEU A 75 17.26 12.69 -15.65
N LEU A 76 16.82 13.76 -14.99
CA LEU A 76 17.40 15.09 -15.10
C LEU A 76 18.89 15.09 -14.72
N MET A 77 19.24 14.35 -13.66
CA MET A 77 20.61 14.18 -13.23
C MET A 77 21.45 13.50 -14.33
N LEU A 78 20.95 12.39 -14.87
CA LEU A 78 21.63 11.65 -15.93
C LEU A 78 21.79 12.50 -17.21
N ILE A 79 20.77 13.25 -17.61
CA ILE A 79 20.82 14.16 -18.76
C ILE A 79 21.88 15.22 -18.56
N ARG A 80 21.92 15.88 -17.39
CA ARG A 80 22.91 16.93 -17.10
C ARG A 80 24.34 16.40 -17.11
N GLN A 81 24.57 15.18 -16.60
CA GLN A 81 25.88 14.53 -16.67
C GLN A 81 26.26 14.18 -18.13
N THR A 82 25.31 13.72 -18.92
CA THR A 82 25.53 13.42 -20.34
C THR A 82 25.82 14.70 -21.14
N GLU A 83 25.14 15.79 -20.83
CA GLU A 83 25.39 17.12 -21.43
C GLU A 83 26.85 17.57 -21.16
N LEU A 84 27.33 17.45 -19.93
CA LEU A 84 28.72 17.77 -19.59
C LEU A 84 29.72 16.86 -20.31
N ARG A 85 29.44 15.58 -20.45
CA ARG A 85 30.27 14.63 -21.19
C ARG A 85 30.37 14.99 -22.66
N TYR A 86 29.27 15.40 -23.31
CA TYR A 86 29.29 15.82 -24.71
C TYR A 86 30.07 17.14 -24.92
N LEU A 87 29.91 18.10 -23.97
CA LEU A 87 30.68 19.32 -23.99
C LEU A 87 32.17 19.08 -23.84
N SER A 88 32.57 18.17 -22.95
CA SER A 88 33.98 17.76 -22.79
C SER A 88 34.55 17.13 -24.04
N ALA A 89 33.78 16.25 -24.72
CA ALA A 89 34.19 15.61 -25.96
C ALA A 89 34.35 16.60 -27.15
N GLY A 90 33.67 17.75 -27.09
CA GLY A 90 33.77 18.85 -28.04
C GLY A 90 34.74 19.96 -27.59
N ASP A 91 35.68 19.68 -26.66
CA ASP A 91 36.65 20.64 -26.12
C ASP A 91 36.03 21.97 -25.66
N TYR A 92 34.78 21.91 -25.16
CA TYR A 92 34.01 23.07 -24.66
C TYR A 92 33.88 24.22 -25.67
N GLN A 93 33.85 23.94 -26.95
CA GLN A 93 33.77 24.96 -27.99
C GLN A 93 32.58 25.90 -27.79
N GLY A 94 32.84 27.20 -27.86
CA GLY A 94 31.84 28.27 -27.69
C GLY A 94 31.32 28.47 -26.28
N MET A 95 31.96 27.85 -25.26
CA MET A 95 31.56 27.97 -23.86
C MET A 95 32.55 28.81 -23.06
N SER A 96 32.04 29.71 -22.21
CA SER A 96 32.85 30.41 -21.23
C SER A 96 32.98 29.60 -19.94
N GLU A 97 34.07 29.83 -19.19
CA GLU A 97 34.29 29.22 -17.88
C GLU A 97 33.09 29.42 -16.92
N LYS A 98 32.53 30.65 -16.92
CA LYS A 98 31.35 30.97 -16.12
C LYS A 98 30.14 30.07 -16.44
N GLN A 99 29.88 29.84 -17.72
CA GLN A 99 28.79 28.95 -18.15
C GLN A 99 29.05 27.49 -17.75
N LEU A 100 30.30 27.01 -17.80
CA LEU A 100 30.66 25.68 -17.35
C LEU A 100 30.45 25.54 -15.84
N VAL A 101 30.89 26.52 -15.04
CA VAL A 101 30.67 26.53 -13.58
C VAL A 101 29.17 26.51 -13.26
N GLU A 102 28.35 27.32 -13.96
CA GLU A 102 26.90 27.31 -13.78
C GLU A 102 26.27 25.94 -14.06
N LYS A 103 26.71 25.25 -15.12
CA LYS A 103 26.23 23.89 -15.43
C LYS A 103 26.61 22.90 -14.33
N GLN A 104 27.86 22.98 -13.81
CA GLN A 104 28.31 22.15 -12.69
C GLN A 104 27.49 22.42 -11.41
N MET A 105 27.19 23.67 -11.11
CA MET A 105 26.31 24.02 -9.97
C MET A 105 24.93 23.41 -10.12
N LYS A 106 24.33 23.45 -11.32
CA LYS A 106 23.02 22.84 -11.58
C LYS A 106 23.03 21.31 -11.41
N VAL A 107 24.14 20.64 -11.74
CA VAL A 107 24.32 19.21 -11.44
C VAL A 107 24.30 18.97 -9.94
N ASN A 108 25.08 19.75 -9.17
CA ASN A 108 25.13 19.62 -7.71
C ASN A 108 23.78 19.89 -7.05
N GLU A 109 23.03 20.89 -7.52
CA GLU A 109 21.66 21.15 -7.04
C GLU A 109 20.75 19.93 -7.30
N THR A 110 20.79 19.38 -8.52
CA THR A 110 19.98 18.19 -8.85
C THR A 110 20.32 17.01 -7.97
N PHE A 111 21.61 16.82 -7.68
CA PHE A 111 22.06 15.76 -6.78
C PHE A 111 21.53 15.94 -5.36
N LYS A 112 21.52 17.18 -4.84
CA LYS A 112 20.93 17.47 -3.53
C LYS A 112 19.44 17.18 -3.49
N HIS A 113 18.68 17.57 -4.53
CA HIS A 113 17.26 17.24 -4.65
C HIS A 113 17.02 15.72 -4.66
N LEU A 114 17.77 14.98 -5.47
CA LEU A 114 17.66 13.53 -5.57
C LEU A 114 17.97 12.87 -4.22
N ARG A 115 19.00 13.33 -3.53
CA ARG A 115 19.36 12.85 -2.20
C ARG A 115 18.25 13.07 -1.19
N SER A 116 17.67 14.29 -1.16
CA SER A 116 16.57 14.64 -0.27
C SER A 116 15.35 13.72 -0.52
N ALA A 117 14.89 13.62 -1.77
CA ALA A 117 13.77 12.74 -2.11
C ALA A 117 14.04 11.28 -1.72
N ASN A 118 15.27 10.78 -1.94
CA ASN A 118 15.64 9.42 -1.54
C ASN A 118 15.62 9.20 -0.03
N GLN A 119 16.03 10.21 0.77
CA GLN A 119 15.97 10.12 2.23
C GLN A 119 14.52 10.05 2.74
N HIS A 120 13.61 10.87 2.21
CA HIS A 120 12.17 10.77 2.53
C HIS A 120 11.58 9.42 2.10
N MET A 121 11.95 8.92 0.90
CA MET A 121 11.51 7.60 0.43
C MET A 121 11.95 6.49 1.38
N GLN A 122 13.21 6.49 1.83
CA GLN A 122 13.73 5.50 2.77
C GLN A 122 12.92 5.45 4.08
N LEU A 123 12.60 6.62 4.65
CA LEU A 123 11.79 6.68 5.87
C LEU A 123 10.37 6.18 5.62
N TYR A 124 9.75 6.58 4.52
CA TYR A 124 8.42 6.09 4.14
C TYR A 124 8.41 4.57 3.93
N ASP A 125 9.38 4.03 3.21
CA ASP A 125 9.47 2.57 2.95
C ASP A 125 9.64 1.77 4.24
N ILE A 126 10.47 2.25 5.19
CA ILE A 126 10.62 1.62 6.50
C ILE A 126 9.29 1.66 7.27
N LEU A 127 8.61 2.81 7.28
CA LEU A 127 7.32 2.96 7.96
C LEU A 127 6.26 2.07 7.31
N LYS A 128 6.18 2.07 5.98
CA LYS A 128 5.27 1.21 5.21
C LYS A 128 5.53 -0.27 5.47
N TYR A 129 6.79 -0.71 5.50
CA TYR A 129 7.16 -2.09 5.85
C TYR A 129 6.66 -2.45 7.25
N ARG A 130 6.86 -1.55 8.23
CA ARG A 130 6.36 -1.77 9.59
C ARG A 130 4.83 -1.85 9.63
N ALA A 131 4.14 -1.00 8.88
CA ALA A 131 2.68 -1.01 8.78
C ALA A 131 2.14 -2.32 8.18
N LEU A 132 2.84 -2.90 7.19
CA LEU A 132 2.42 -4.14 6.52
C LEU A 132 2.68 -5.40 7.34
N TYR A 133 3.79 -5.46 8.08
CA TYR A 133 4.26 -6.69 8.74
C TYR A 133 4.21 -6.65 10.26
N ARG A 134 3.95 -5.48 10.87
CA ARG A 134 3.73 -5.33 12.29
C ARG A 134 2.29 -4.88 12.52
N SER A 135 1.67 -5.34 13.59
CA SER A 135 0.34 -4.83 13.98
C SER A 135 0.42 -3.33 14.30
N LYS A 136 -0.74 -2.63 14.24
CA LYS A 136 -0.85 -1.24 14.70
C LYS A 136 -0.17 -1.09 16.07
N VAL A 137 0.53 0.01 16.28
CA VAL A 137 1.28 0.32 17.51
C VAL A 137 0.40 0.15 18.74
N ARG A 138 0.81 -0.70 19.66
CA ARG A 138 0.03 -1.05 20.84
C ARG A 138 0.85 -1.10 22.11
N SER A 139 2.18 -0.98 21.99
CA SER A 139 3.10 -0.96 23.12
C SER A 139 3.92 0.31 23.14
N GLU A 140 4.40 0.69 24.32
CA GLU A 140 5.27 1.85 24.50
C GLU A 140 6.58 1.73 23.71
N GLN A 141 7.15 0.52 23.63
CA GLN A 141 8.35 0.25 22.82
C GLN A 141 8.10 0.42 21.31
N GLU A 142 6.94 0.00 20.82
CA GLU A 142 6.54 0.22 19.43
C GLU A 142 6.33 1.71 19.15
N CYS A 143 5.74 2.45 20.10
CA CYS A 143 5.59 3.89 20.02
C CYS A 143 6.96 4.59 19.96
N GLN A 144 7.91 4.22 20.84
CA GLN A 144 9.28 4.75 20.80
C GLN A 144 9.95 4.49 19.45
N SER A 145 9.82 3.27 18.91
CA SER A 145 10.41 2.94 17.58
C SER A 145 9.80 3.73 16.43
N LEU A 146 8.56 4.19 16.55
CA LEU A 146 7.95 5.13 15.58
C LEU A 146 8.46 6.55 15.80
N ASN A 147 8.63 6.97 17.03
CA ASN A 147 9.15 8.31 17.36
C ASN A 147 10.56 8.52 16.79
N ASP A 148 11.41 7.49 16.76
CA ASP A 148 12.73 7.59 16.13
C ASP A 148 12.64 7.92 14.63
N LEU A 149 11.65 7.34 13.91
CA LEU A 149 11.42 7.69 12.51
C LEU A 149 10.89 9.12 12.35
N VAL A 150 10.00 9.57 13.26
CA VAL A 150 9.46 10.94 13.24
C VAL A 150 10.57 11.96 13.50
N LEU A 151 11.45 11.71 14.47
CA LEU A 151 12.60 12.58 14.75
C LEU A 151 13.52 12.67 13.53
N SER A 152 13.75 11.54 12.83
CA SER A 152 14.54 11.52 11.59
C SER A 152 13.86 12.33 10.49
N GLU A 153 12.54 12.22 10.33
CA GLU A 153 11.76 13.00 9.35
C GLU A 153 11.79 14.50 9.68
N LEU A 154 11.60 14.89 10.95
CA LEU A 154 11.69 16.27 11.39
C LEU A 154 13.08 16.86 11.13
N HIS A 155 14.14 16.08 11.33
CA HIS A 155 15.51 16.50 11.03
C HIS A 155 15.71 16.73 9.52
N LEU A 156 15.15 15.87 8.68
CA LEU A 156 15.19 16.05 7.22
C LEU A 156 14.48 17.33 6.80
N ILE A 157 13.29 17.60 7.33
CA ILE A 157 12.50 18.80 7.02
C ILE A 157 13.26 20.06 7.46
N ALA A 158 13.79 20.07 8.68
CA ALA A 158 14.51 21.22 9.22
C ALA A 158 15.78 21.59 8.40
N ASN A 159 16.41 20.58 7.80
CA ASN A 159 17.62 20.75 6.99
C ASN A 159 17.33 20.79 5.48
N ASN A 160 16.08 20.62 5.07
CA ASN A 160 15.71 20.54 3.66
C ASN A 160 15.39 21.94 3.12
N THR A 161 16.17 22.37 2.15
CA THR A 161 15.93 23.63 1.40
C THR A 161 15.17 23.42 0.10
N TYR A 162 14.77 22.17 -0.19
CA TYR A 162 14.18 21.78 -1.47
C TYR A 162 12.72 21.40 -1.30
N ASN A 163 11.86 22.18 -1.93
CA ASN A 163 10.44 21.92 -2.04
C ASN A 163 10.14 21.41 -3.45
N GLY A 164 9.23 20.48 -3.58
CA GLY A 164 8.79 19.94 -4.86
C GLY A 164 7.80 18.81 -4.67
N PHE A 165 7.08 18.49 -5.73
CA PHE A 165 6.02 17.48 -5.68
C PHE A 165 6.47 16.14 -5.07
N GLU A 166 7.67 15.67 -5.43
CA GLU A 166 8.17 14.37 -4.94
C GLU A 166 8.43 14.37 -3.43
N VAL A 167 9.05 15.43 -2.92
CA VAL A 167 9.34 15.58 -1.48
C VAL A 167 8.05 15.78 -0.70
N ASP A 168 7.16 16.66 -1.15
CA ASP A 168 5.88 16.94 -0.50
C ASP A 168 4.99 15.69 -0.44
N LYS A 169 4.93 14.93 -1.54
CA LYS A 169 4.23 13.67 -1.63
C LYS A 169 4.75 12.64 -0.61
N LEU A 170 6.07 12.44 -0.55
CA LEU A 170 6.67 11.46 0.35
C LEU A 170 6.53 11.87 1.81
N HIS A 171 6.68 13.15 2.11
CA HIS A 171 6.43 13.70 3.43
C HIS A 171 4.99 13.46 3.89
N GLN A 172 4.00 13.79 3.05
CA GLN A 172 2.59 13.57 3.39
C GLN A 172 2.23 12.08 3.50
N LEU A 173 2.82 11.21 2.65
CA LEU A 173 2.69 9.76 2.78
C LEU A 173 3.25 9.25 4.12
N PHE A 174 4.40 9.75 4.53
CA PHE A 174 4.98 9.40 5.82
C PHE A 174 4.09 9.85 6.97
N GLN A 175 3.72 11.12 7.02
CA GLN A 175 2.90 11.68 8.10
C GLN A 175 1.54 10.98 8.22
N SER A 176 0.83 10.83 7.10
CA SER A 176 -0.49 10.17 7.10
C SER A 176 -0.42 8.73 7.58
N THR A 177 0.59 7.97 7.12
CA THR A 177 0.83 6.60 7.56
C THR A 177 1.20 6.54 9.05
N TYR A 178 2.01 7.47 9.53
CA TYR A 178 2.33 7.58 10.96
C TYR A 178 1.09 7.83 11.81
N PHE A 179 0.24 8.81 11.43
CA PHE A 179 -1.00 9.09 12.15
C PHE A 179 -1.98 7.91 12.13
N LEU A 180 -2.07 7.20 11.00
CA LEU A 180 -2.87 5.98 10.91
C LEU A 180 -2.36 4.89 11.87
N GLN A 181 -1.03 4.70 11.95
CA GLN A 181 -0.43 3.69 12.82
C GLN A 181 -0.52 4.07 14.31
N SER A 182 -0.43 5.34 14.64
CA SER A 182 -0.57 5.85 16.02
C SER A 182 -2.02 5.96 16.49
N GLY A 183 -3.02 5.71 15.60
CA GLY A 183 -4.45 5.76 15.93
C GLY A 183 -5.06 7.16 15.87
N ASN A 184 -4.31 8.17 15.43
CA ASN A 184 -4.86 9.52 15.21
C ASN A 184 -5.53 9.61 13.83
N TYR A 185 -6.72 8.98 13.73
CA TYR A 185 -7.44 8.84 12.46
C TYR A 185 -7.88 10.19 11.86
N LYS A 186 -8.25 11.18 12.70
CA LYS A 186 -8.64 12.52 12.23
C LYS A 186 -7.49 13.22 11.52
N ALA A 187 -6.30 13.18 12.12
CA ALA A 187 -5.10 13.75 11.49
C ALA A 187 -4.72 12.98 10.21
N ALA A 188 -4.80 11.64 10.25
CA ALA A 188 -4.52 10.81 9.07
C ALA A 188 -5.44 11.15 7.89
N ILE A 189 -6.76 11.22 8.12
CA ILE A 189 -7.74 11.58 7.08
C ILE A 189 -7.38 12.92 6.46
N ARG A 190 -7.12 13.94 7.26
CA ARG A 190 -6.80 15.28 6.78
C ARG A 190 -5.55 15.29 5.89
N ILE A 191 -4.46 14.63 6.32
CA ILE A 191 -3.22 14.60 5.54
C ILE A 191 -3.38 13.77 4.26
N TYR A 192 -4.07 12.63 4.31
CA TYR A 192 -4.36 11.86 3.10
C TYR A 192 -5.23 12.64 2.11
N GLN A 193 -6.20 13.43 2.57
CA GLN A 193 -7.00 14.31 1.69
C GLN A 193 -6.13 15.36 1.01
N GLN A 194 -5.24 16.03 1.75
CA GLN A 194 -4.27 16.98 1.18
C GLN A 194 -3.35 16.29 0.15
N LEU A 195 -2.92 15.08 0.44
CA LEU A 195 -2.13 14.29 -0.50
C LEU A 195 -2.90 13.95 -1.79
N LEU A 196 -4.18 13.59 -1.68
CA LEU A 196 -5.01 13.36 -2.86
C LEU A 196 -5.22 14.64 -3.68
N GLU A 197 -5.42 15.79 -3.03
CA GLU A 197 -5.45 17.09 -3.70
C GLU A 197 -4.12 17.40 -4.44
N LEU A 198 -2.99 17.10 -3.81
CA LEU A 198 -1.68 17.24 -4.43
C LEU A 198 -1.56 16.40 -5.71
N PHE A 199 -2.06 15.16 -5.70
CA PHE A 199 -2.11 14.31 -6.89
C PHE A 199 -3.08 14.84 -7.95
N ASP A 200 -4.28 15.24 -7.53
CA ASP A 200 -5.32 15.76 -8.44
C ASP A 200 -4.86 17.03 -9.18
N HIS A 201 -4.02 17.88 -8.54
CA HIS A 201 -3.39 19.04 -9.16
C HIS A 201 -2.17 18.69 -10.05
N ASN A 202 -1.61 17.50 -9.94
CA ASN A 202 -0.41 17.07 -10.65
C ASN A 202 -0.58 15.72 -11.36
N PRO A 203 -1.62 15.50 -12.19
CA PRO A 203 -1.92 14.18 -12.77
C PRO A 203 -0.78 13.64 -13.63
N GLY A 204 -0.05 14.51 -14.34
CA GLY A 204 1.09 14.13 -15.18
C GLY A 204 2.34 13.66 -14.43
N ARG A 205 2.39 13.86 -13.11
CA ARG A 205 3.53 13.47 -12.26
C ARG A 205 3.31 12.14 -11.54
N MET A 206 2.13 11.54 -11.68
CA MET A 206 1.87 10.20 -11.13
C MET A 206 2.62 9.14 -11.93
N LEU A 207 3.17 8.15 -11.21
CA LEU A 207 3.75 6.96 -11.83
C LEU A 207 2.66 6.10 -12.48
N ASN A 208 3.04 5.26 -13.43
CA ASN A 208 2.15 4.29 -14.05
C ASN A 208 2.62 2.85 -13.71
N PRO A 209 1.84 2.06 -12.93
CA PRO A 209 0.58 2.41 -12.26
C PRO A 209 0.76 3.33 -11.04
N PRO A 210 -0.29 4.09 -10.63
CA PRO A 210 -0.20 5.12 -9.58
C PRO A 210 -0.26 4.51 -8.17
N LEU A 211 0.80 3.81 -7.75
CA LEU A 211 0.84 3.07 -6.49
C LEU A 211 0.68 3.98 -5.26
N HIS A 212 1.35 5.13 -5.22
CA HIS A 212 1.24 6.06 -4.08
C HIS A 212 -0.14 6.72 -3.99
N TYR A 213 -0.80 6.97 -5.13
CA TYR A 213 -2.19 7.42 -5.14
C TYR A 213 -3.12 6.35 -4.56
N LEU A 214 -2.93 5.08 -4.97
CA LEU A 214 -3.66 3.96 -4.39
C LEU A 214 -3.41 3.86 -2.89
N ASP A 215 -2.16 3.95 -2.43
CA ASP A 215 -1.82 3.94 -1.00
C ASP A 215 -2.55 5.06 -0.24
N ALA A 216 -2.65 6.26 -0.82
CA ALA A 216 -3.36 7.39 -0.22
C ALA A 216 -4.87 7.14 -0.09
N VAL A 217 -5.52 6.64 -1.16
CA VAL A 217 -6.96 6.32 -1.11
C VAL A 217 -7.25 5.21 -0.11
N LEU A 218 -6.43 4.15 -0.09
CA LEU A 218 -6.58 3.06 0.90
C LEU A 218 -6.35 3.58 2.32
N GLY A 219 -5.38 4.47 2.53
CA GLY A 219 -5.11 5.09 3.83
C GLY A 219 -6.28 5.94 4.36
N VAL A 220 -6.97 6.70 3.48
CA VAL A 220 -8.21 7.39 3.86
C VAL A 220 -9.28 6.38 4.28
N LEU A 221 -9.51 5.35 3.45
CA LEU A 221 -10.53 4.33 3.72
C LEU A 221 -10.26 3.57 5.03
N ASP A 222 -9.00 3.20 5.29
CA ASP A 222 -8.60 2.59 6.58
C ASP A 222 -8.84 3.52 7.77
N SER A 223 -8.58 4.81 7.59
CA SER A 223 -8.80 5.82 8.63
C SER A 223 -10.28 6.04 8.90
N LEU A 224 -11.11 6.15 7.84
CA LEU A 224 -12.56 6.28 7.94
C LEU A 224 -13.20 5.05 8.59
N LEU A 225 -12.81 3.85 8.15
CA LEU A 225 -13.27 2.59 8.73
C LEU A 225 -12.92 2.50 10.21
N SER A 226 -11.70 2.90 10.58
CA SER A 226 -11.23 2.87 11.97
C SER A 226 -11.88 3.94 12.84
N ALA A 227 -12.29 5.07 12.26
CA ALA A 227 -13.01 6.15 12.93
C ALA A 227 -14.53 5.93 12.99
N GLY A 228 -15.07 4.91 12.30
CA GLY A 228 -16.51 4.66 12.22
C GLY A 228 -17.27 5.62 11.29
N LEU A 229 -16.59 6.31 10.40
CA LEU A 229 -17.15 7.30 9.45
C LEU A 229 -17.55 6.61 8.13
N TYR A 230 -18.48 5.68 8.20
CA TYR A 230 -18.85 4.81 7.08
C TYR A 230 -19.54 5.55 5.93
N ASP A 231 -20.26 6.65 6.23
CA ASP A 231 -21.00 7.43 5.25
C ASP A 231 -20.09 8.21 4.28
N GLU A 232 -18.84 8.47 4.68
CA GLU A 232 -17.86 9.15 3.83
C GLU A 232 -17.10 8.18 2.90
N MET A 233 -17.13 6.87 3.18
CA MET A 233 -16.36 5.87 2.42
C MET A 233 -16.76 5.77 0.93
N PRO A 234 -18.06 5.86 0.52
CA PRO A 234 -18.46 5.72 -0.88
C PRO A 234 -17.76 6.70 -1.82
N PHE A 235 -17.47 7.92 -1.37
CA PHE A 235 -16.74 8.91 -2.15
C PHE A 235 -15.32 8.42 -2.54
N PHE A 236 -14.61 7.82 -1.60
CA PHE A 236 -13.26 7.31 -1.83
C PHE A 236 -13.26 5.96 -2.56
N ILE A 237 -14.28 5.11 -2.35
CA ILE A 237 -14.50 3.90 -3.13
C ILE A 237 -14.72 4.25 -4.62
N ALA A 238 -15.46 5.32 -4.90
CA ALA A 238 -15.62 5.81 -6.28
C ALA A 238 -14.29 6.25 -6.91
N LYS A 239 -13.33 6.80 -6.13
CA LYS A 239 -11.97 7.08 -6.63
C LYS A 239 -11.22 5.78 -7.01
N LEU A 240 -11.42 4.68 -6.28
CA LEU A 240 -10.86 3.37 -6.65
C LEU A 240 -11.48 2.84 -7.97
N HIS A 241 -12.79 3.00 -8.17
CA HIS A 241 -13.43 2.61 -9.43
C HIS A 241 -12.80 3.30 -10.64
N ARG A 242 -12.51 4.59 -10.56
CA ARG A 242 -11.83 5.31 -11.65
C ARG A 242 -10.46 4.72 -12.00
N LEU A 243 -9.75 4.13 -11.05
CA LEU A 243 -8.49 3.42 -11.31
C LEU A 243 -8.67 2.12 -12.08
N THR A 244 -9.87 1.52 -12.08
CA THR A 244 -10.16 0.31 -12.84
C THR A 244 -10.57 0.59 -14.29
N GLU A 245 -10.98 1.82 -14.59
CA GLU A 245 -11.38 2.27 -15.93
C GLU A 245 -10.18 2.66 -16.80
N SER A 246 -9.00 2.83 -16.21
CA SER A 246 -7.78 3.22 -16.90
C SER A 246 -7.01 2.00 -17.42
N ASP A 247 -6.21 2.21 -18.48
CA ASP A 247 -5.38 1.17 -19.09
C ASP A 247 -4.12 0.87 -18.24
N TYR A 248 -4.35 0.34 -17.05
CA TYR A 248 -3.30 -0.09 -16.14
C TYR A 248 -3.02 -1.60 -16.25
N PRO A 249 -1.85 -2.09 -15.79
CA PRO A 249 -1.55 -3.52 -15.74
C PRO A 249 -2.64 -4.31 -15.02
N GLN A 250 -3.01 -5.47 -15.58
CA GLN A 250 -4.08 -6.32 -15.04
C GLN A 250 -3.89 -6.74 -13.57
N GLU A 251 -2.64 -6.88 -13.13
CA GLU A 251 -2.33 -7.16 -11.72
C GLU A 251 -2.72 -6.00 -10.82
N PHE A 252 -2.47 -4.76 -11.26
CA PHE A 252 -2.88 -3.55 -10.53
C PHE A 252 -4.41 -3.44 -10.46
N VAL A 253 -5.09 -3.59 -11.60
CA VAL A 253 -6.56 -3.53 -11.67
C VAL A 253 -7.20 -4.59 -10.77
N ARG A 254 -6.71 -5.83 -10.81
CA ARG A 254 -7.21 -6.90 -9.92
C ARG A 254 -7.02 -6.57 -8.43
N LYS A 255 -5.88 -5.98 -8.07
CA LYS A 255 -5.62 -5.51 -6.70
C LYS A 255 -6.64 -4.44 -6.29
N VAL A 256 -6.89 -3.46 -7.15
CA VAL A 256 -7.87 -2.38 -6.90
C VAL A 256 -9.27 -2.96 -6.73
N LEU A 257 -9.71 -3.86 -7.61
CA LEU A 257 -11.01 -4.53 -7.50
C LEU A 257 -11.19 -5.29 -6.18
N ALA A 258 -10.14 -5.95 -5.71
CA ALA A 258 -10.18 -6.64 -4.42
C ALA A 258 -10.37 -5.65 -3.25
N PHE A 259 -9.72 -4.49 -3.29
CA PHE A 259 -9.91 -3.46 -2.27
C PHE A 259 -11.28 -2.78 -2.34
N ILE A 260 -11.82 -2.52 -3.54
CA ILE A 260 -13.19 -2.03 -3.70
C ILE A 260 -14.16 -2.96 -2.96
N TYR A 261 -14.09 -4.27 -3.27
CA TYR A 261 -14.91 -5.27 -2.60
C TYR A 261 -14.71 -5.25 -1.07
N LEU A 262 -13.46 -5.26 -0.59
CA LEU A 262 -13.16 -5.31 0.84
C LEU A 262 -13.73 -4.13 1.60
N TYR A 263 -13.50 -2.90 1.13
CA TYR A 263 -13.97 -1.71 1.84
C TYR A 263 -15.50 -1.55 1.78
N ASP A 264 -16.13 -1.90 0.66
CA ASP A 264 -17.58 -1.86 0.58
C ASP A 264 -18.22 -2.95 1.44
N SER A 265 -17.67 -4.16 1.45
CA SER A 265 -18.09 -5.23 2.36
C SER A 265 -17.92 -4.85 3.83
N PHE A 266 -16.76 -4.29 4.22
CA PHE A 266 -16.55 -3.84 5.60
C PHE A 266 -17.53 -2.73 5.99
N ARG A 267 -17.78 -1.77 5.11
CA ARG A 267 -18.77 -0.72 5.32
C ARG A 267 -20.17 -1.31 5.57
N LEU A 268 -20.63 -2.17 4.67
CA LEU A 268 -21.95 -2.80 4.77
C LEU A 268 -22.10 -3.65 6.04
N ILE A 269 -21.09 -4.44 6.40
CA ILE A 269 -21.09 -5.25 7.62
C ILE A 269 -21.17 -4.35 8.87
N ASN A 270 -20.38 -3.27 8.92
CA ASN A 270 -20.38 -2.37 10.08
C ASN A 270 -21.65 -1.52 10.19
N CYS A 271 -22.32 -1.23 9.06
CA CYS A 271 -23.65 -0.60 9.04
C CYS A 271 -24.81 -1.58 9.35
N GLY A 272 -24.54 -2.88 9.51
CA GLY A 272 -25.57 -3.89 9.73
C GLY A 272 -26.34 -4.30 8.47
N ALA A 273 -25.92 -3.87 7.28
CA ALA A 273 -26.53 -4.18 5.98
C ALA A 273 -26.05 -5.56 5.47
N PHE A 274 -26.32 -6.62 6.25
CA PHE A 274 -25.77 -7.97 5.96
C PHE A 274 -26.32 -8.58 4.67
N ALA A 275 -27.56 -8.28 4.31
CA ALA A 275 -28.17 -8.76 3.07
C ALA A 275 -27.43 -8.18 1.84
N ASP A 276 -27.14 -6.88 1.87
CA ASP A 276 -26.43 -6.19 0.80
C ASP A 276 -24.99 -6.68 0.71
N ALA A 277 -24.32 -6.93 1.84
CA ALA A 277 -22.98 -7.52 1.86
C ALA A 277 -22.95 -8.95 1.27
N GLN A 278 -24.01 -9.75 1.47
CA GLN A 278 -24.14 -11.07 0.81
C GLN A 278 -24.36 -10.95 -0.69
N GLU A 279 -25.13 -9.98 -1.13
CA GLU A 279 -25.37 -9.75 -2.55
C GLU A 279 -24.08 -9.27 -3.24
N LEU A 280 -23.35 -8.37 -2.59
CA LEU A 280 -22.02 -7.93 -3.04
C LEU A 280 -21.04 -9.12 -3.18
N TYR A 281 -21.03 -10.04 -2.21
CA TYR A 281 -20.21 -11.27 -2.32
C TYR A 281 -20.58 -12.11 -3.55
N LYS A 282 -21.88 -12.35 -3.79
CA LYS A 282 -22.33 -13.13 -4.97
C LYS A 282 -21.91 -12.50 -6.28
N GLN A 283 -22.00 -11.16 -6.39
CA GLN A 283 -21.59 -10.44 -7.60
C GLN A 283 -20.09 -10.60 -7.89
N HIS A 284 -19.28 -10.76 -6.84
CA HIS A 284 -17.81 -10.86 -6.96
C HIS A 284 -17.28 -12.32 -6.84
N GLU A 285 -18.14 -13.31 -6.62
CA GLU A 285 -17.73 -14.71 -6.43
C GLU A 285 -16.90 -15.23 -7.61
N GLU A 286 -17.36 -15.02 -8.84
CA GLU A 286 -16.68 -15.47 -10.05
C GLU A 286 -15.41 -14.70 -10.36
N THR A 287 -15.41 -13.39 -10.10
CA THR A 287 -14.32 -12.50 -10.51
C THR A 287 -13.17 -12.46 -9.51
N LEU A 288 -13.46 -12.54 -8.21
CA LEU A 288 -12.45 -12.45 -7.14
C LEU A 288 -12.21 -13.79 -6.46
N PHE A 289 -13.27 -14.47 -5.97
CA PHE A 289 -13.11 -15.61 -5.10
C PHE A 289 -12.74 -16.90 -5.83
N ARG A 290 -13.25 -17.15 -7.04
CA ARG A 290 -12.78 -18.27 -7.89
C ARG A 290 -11.38 -18.05 -8.46
N LYS A 291 -10.91 -16.79 -8.53
CA LYS A 291 -9.58 -16.41 -9.01
C LYS A 291 -8.65 -15.96 -7.88
N LEU A 292 -8.92 -16.41 -6.66
CA LEU A 292 -8.19 -15.97 -5.46
C LEU A 292 -6.68 -16.20 -5.56
N SER A 293 -6.25 -17.30 -6.17
CA SER A 293 -4.83 -17.62 -6.40
C SER A 293 -4.07 -16.60 -7.27
N GLN A 294 -4.79 -15.76 -8.02
CA GLN A 294 -4.19 -14.69 -8.82
C GLN A 294 -3.94 -13.41 -8.01
N GLN A 295 -4.42 -13.32 -6.78
CA GLN A 295 -4.18 -12.21 -5.87
C GLN A 295 -2.87 -12.42 -5.09
N LYS A 296 -2.29 -11.32 -4.56
CA LYS A 296 -1.17 -11.40 -3.61
C LYS A 296 -1.63 -12.05 -2.31
N LEU A 297 -0.73 -12.72 -1.60
CA LEU A 297 -1.04 -13.50 -0.40
C LEU A 297 -1.73 -12.70 0.72
N ASP A 298 -1.32 -11.46 0.93
CA ASP A 298 -1.94 -10.53 1.88
C ASP A 298 -3.40 -10.24 1.54
N VAL A 299 -3.68 -9.98 0.26
CA VAL A 299 -5.04 -9.74 -0.25
C VAL A 299 -5.88 -11.02 -0.19
N GLN A 300 -5.29 -12.18 -0.53
CA GLN A 300 -5.96 -13.48 -0.39
C GLN A 300 -6.45 -13.71 1.05
N LEU A 301 -5.57 -13.45 2.01
CA LEU A 301 -5.90 -13.60 3.43
C LEU A 301 -7.02 -12.66 3.86
N LEU A 302 -6.97 -11.40 3.44
CA LEU A 302 -8.01 -10.40 3.77
C LEU A 302 -9.36 -10.77 3.17
N LEU A 303 -9.40 -11.20 1.91
CA LEU A 303 -10.64 -11.65 1.25
C LEU A 303 -11.24 -12.88 1.94
N GLN A 304 -10.43 -13.88 2.28
CA GLN A 304 -10.89 -15.06 2.98
C GLN A 304 -11.37 -14.74 4.40
N LEU A 305 -10.67 -13.87 5.12
CA LEU A 305 -11.07 -13.44 6.46
C LEU A 305 -12.37 -12.64 6.42
N ASN A 306 -12.53 -11.73 5.46
CA ASN A 306 -13.79 -11.01 5.25
C ASN A 306 -14.95 -11.97 4.99
N LEU A 307 -14.74 -13.01 4.17
CA LEU A 307 -15.76 -14.04 3.91
C LEU A 307 -16.14 -14.81 5.18
N VAL A 308 -15.17 -15.15 6.03
CA VAL A 308 -15.46 -15.79 7.34
C VAL A 308 -16.33 -14.88 8.20
N VAL A 309 -15.98 -13.59 8.30
CA VAL A 309 -16.75 -12.62 9.09
C VAL A 309 -18.15 -12.44 8.52
N LEU A 310 -18.29 -12.32 7.20
CA LEU A 310 -19.58 -12.20 6.52
C LEU A 310 -20.49 -13.40 6.84
N HIS A 311 -19.96 -14.62 6.75
CA HIS A 311 -20.74 -15.82 7.08
C HIS A 311 -21.14 -15.89 8.58
N LEU A 312 -20.25 -15.42 9.47
CA LEU A 312 -20.56 -15.34 10.91
C LEU A 312 -21.69 -14.38 11.21
N VAL A 313 -21.63 -13.14 10.69
CA VAL A 313 -22.68 -12.14 10.95
C VAL A 313 -24.02 -12.49 10.30
N CYS A 314 -23.99 -13.38 9.30
CA CYS A 314 -25.19 -13.92 8.64
C CYS A 314 -25.69 -15.26 9.23
N ASP A 315 -25.17 -15.66 10.40
CA ASP A 315 -25.53 -16.91 11.10
C ASP A 315 -25.32 -18.19 10.26
N ARG A 316 -24.28 -18.17 9.38
CA ARG A 316 -23.89 -19.29 8.53
C ARG A 316 -22.61 -19.96 9.05
N GLY A 317 -22.62 -20.41 10.30
CA GLY A 317 -21.43 -20.97 10.97
C GLY A 317 -20.77 -22.14 10.24
N GLY A 318 -21.53 -22.95 9.48
CA GLY A 318 -21.00 -24.03 8.64
C GLY A 318 -20.09 -23.53 7.50
N GLU A 319 -20.52 -22.47 6.80
CA GLU A 319 -19.76 -21.87 5.70
C GLU A 319 -18.57 -21.07 6.24
N ALA A 320 -18.73 -20.38 7.36
CA ALA A 320 -17.64 -19.68 8.05
C ALA A 320 -16.49 -20.65 8.41
N ARG A 321 -16.84 -21.86 8.90
CA ARG A 321 -15.84 -22.91 9.19
C ARG A 321 -15.12 -23.42 7.96
N LYS A 322 -15.84 -23.65 6.85
CA LYS A 322 -15.22 -24.06 5.58
C LYS A 322 -14.23 -23.00 5.08
N ALA A 323 -14.61 -21.72 5.15
CA ALA A 323 -13.72 -20.61 4.76
C ALA A 323 -12.50 -20.51 5.69
N MET A 324 -12.68 -20.67 7.02
CA MET A 324 -11.59 -20.68 7.99
C MET A 324 -10.62 -21.87 7.77
N THR A 325 -11.13 -23.03 7.42
CA THR A 325 -10.29 -24.21 7.13
C THR A 325 -9.36 -23.94 5.93
N ARG A 326 -9.79 -23.16 4.93
CA ARG A 326 -8.92 -22.76 3.79
C ARG A 326 -7.79 -21.85 4.26
N ILE A 327 -8.06 -20.90 5.16
CA ILE A 327 -7.01 -20.03 5.75
C ILE A 327 -6.00 -20.90 6.52
N GLN A 328 -6.46 -21.85 7.31
CA GLN A 328 -5.60 -22.72 8.10
C GLN A 328 -4.76 -23.67 7.24
N ALA A 329 -5.30 -24.19 6.15
CA ALA A 329 -4.57 -25.04 5.22
C ALA A 329 -3.37 -24.33 4.57
N THR A 330 -3.45 -23.01 4.40
CA THR A 330 -2.37 -22.16 3.86
C THR A 330 -1.47 -21.59 4.99
N GLY A 331 -1.77 -21.87 6.25
CA GLY A 331 -1.35 -21.23 7.48
C GLY A 331 0.11 -20.76 7.57
N LEU A 332 1.10 -21.59 7.23
CA LEU A 332 2.52 -21.21 7.35
C LEU A 332 2.89 -20.01 6.44
N VAL A 333 2.30 -19.91 5.27
CA VAL A 333 2.55 -18.82 4.32
C VAL A 333 1.95 -17.51 4.83
N PHE A 334 0.83 -17.58 5.55
CA PHE A 334 0.16 -16.40 6.11
C PHE A 334 0.73 -15.92 7.46
N TYR A 335 1.60 -16.71 8.10
CA TYR A 335 2.05 -16.47 9.47
C TYR A 335 2.69 -15.08 9.68
N ASN A 336 3.35 -14.55 8.67
CA ASN A 336 4.03 -13.25 8.73
C ASN A 336 3.09 -12.04 8.58
N PHE A 337 1.81 -12.27 8.22
CA PHE A 337 0.86 -11.17 8.05
C PHE A 337 0.07 -10.91 9.34
N PRO A 338 -0.06 -9.64 9.78
CA PRO A 338 -0.85 -9.29 10.97
C PRO A 338 -2.30 -9.77 10.91
N ALA A 339 -2.90 -9.79 9.72
CA ALA A 339 -4.26 -10.29 9.50
C ALA A 339 -4.41 -11.78 9.86
N PHE A 340 -3.35 -12.59 9.77
CA PHE A 340 -3.39 -13.99 10.20
C PHE A 340 -3.61 -14.14 11.70
N ARG A 341 -3.06 -13.21 12.49
CA ARG A 341 -3.32 -13.18 13.93
C ARG A 341 -4.79 -12.88 14.23
N ILE A 342 -5.41 -11.98 13.45
CA ILE A 342 -6.86 -11.72 13.53
C ILE A 342 -7.64 -12.99 13.16
N ALA A 343 -7.25 -13.68 12.08
CA ALA A 343 -7.87 -14.94 11.67
C ALA A 343 -7.81 -16.01 12.78
N ARG A 344 -6.69 -16.10 13.51
CA ARG A 344 -6.57 -17.00 14.69
C ARG A 344 -7.57 -16.63 15.79
N LEU A 345 -7.76 -15.33 16.07
CA LEU A 345 -8.75 -14.89 17.07
C LEU A 345 -10.20 -15.18 16.63
N VAL A 346 -10.52 -14.96 15.37
CA VAL A 346 -11.83 -15.32 14.80
C VAL A 346 -12.03 -16.85 14.86
N ASN A 347 -10.99 -17.63 14.59
CA ASN A 347 -11.06 -19.08 14.72
C ASN A 347 -11.34 -19.54 16.16
N LEU A 348 -10.78 -18.86 17.17
CA LEU A 348 -11.10 -19.14 18.58
C LEU A 348 -12.60 -18.98 18.87
N LEU A 349 -13.22 -17.93 18.35
CA LEU A 349 -14.67 -17.70 18.51
C LEU A 349 -15.47 -18.82 17.84
N LEU A 350 -15.12 -19.21 16.61
CA LEU A 350 -15.74 -20.30 15.89
C LEU A 350 -15.63 -21.66 16.62
N GLN A 351 -14.48 -21.96 17.19
CA GLN A 351 -14.25 -23.22 17.92
C GLN A 351 -15.04 -23.23 19.23
N ALA A 352 -15.13 -22.10 19.93
CA ALA A 352 -15.94 -21.97 21.13
C ALA A 352 -17.44 -22.19 20.88
N GLU A 353 -17.97 -21.59 19.80
CA GLU A 353 -19.35 -21.84 19.35
C GLU A 353 -19.63 -23.31 19.00
N CYS A 354 -18.60 -24.02 18.51
CA CYS A 354 -18.69 -25.44 18.18
C CYS A 354 -18.50 -26.38 19.39
N GLY A 355 -18.31 -25.85 20.60
CA GLY A 355 -18.06 -26.63 21.79
C GLY A 355 -16.68 -27.29 21.89
N ARG A 356 -15.71 -26.87 21.08
CA ARG A 356 -14.34 -27.42 21.07
C ARG A 356 -13.42 -26.65 22.01
N PHE A 357 -13.70 -26.72 23.30
CA PHE A 357 -13.03 -25.89 24.32
C PHE A 357 -11.56 -26.23 24.52
N ASP A 358 -11.20 -27.52 24.46
CA ASP A 358 -9.79 -27.97 24.60
C ASP A 358 -8.92 -27.40 23.48
N PHE A 359 -9.45 -27.38 22.24
CA PHE A 359 -8.75 -26.76 21.11
C PHE A 359 -8.57 -25.26 21.36
N ALA A 360 -9.63 -24.57 21.80
CA ALA A 360 -9.59 -23.13 22.05
C ALA A 360 -8.55 -22.77 23.13
N GLU A 361 -8.48 -23.53 24.23
CA GLU A 361 -7.51 -23.25 25.29
C GLU A 361 -6.06 -23.52 24.84
N ASN A 362 -5.82 -24.56 24.05
CA ASN A 362 -4.50 -24.83 23.46
C ASN A 362 -4.08 -23.74 22.47
N GLU A 363 -4.99 -23.24 21.66
CA GLU A 363 -4.73 -22.16 20.72
C GLU A 363 -4.47 -20.84 21.45
N ILE A 364 -5.19 -20.53 22.53
CA ILE A 364 -4.90 -19.37 23.42
C ILE A 364 -3.47 -19.45 23.95
N LYS A 365 -3.03 -20.62 24.42
CA LYS A 365 -1.65 -20.82 24.89
C LYS A 365 -0.64 -20.61 23.76
N SER A 366 -0.95 -21.08 22.54
CA SER A 366 -0.12 -20.91 21.35
C SER A 366 0.01 -19.44 20.96
N ILE A 367 -1.11 -18.69 20.89
CA ILE A 367 -1.12 -17.25 20.59
C ILE A 367 -0.29 -16.48 21.61
N ARG A 368 -0.42 -16.79 22.89
CA ARG A 368 0.36 -16.14 23.97
C ARG A 368 1.87 -16.36 23.83
N ARG A 369 2.30 -17.56 23.43
CA ARG A 369 3.73 -17.89 23.24
C ARG A 369 4.32 -17.23 22.01
N SER A 370 3.51 -16.99 20.97
CA SER A 370 3.96 -16.37 19.72
C SER A 370 4.20 -14.85 19.83
N THR A 371 3.92 -14.23 20.98
CA THR A 371 4.05 -12.78 21.22
C THR A 371 5.17 -12.48 22.20
N ALA A 372 6.26 -11.90 21.70
CA ALA A 372 7.32 -11.34 22.53
C ALA A 372 6.87 -10.09 23.34
N ILE A 373 5.80 -9.41 22.94
CA ILE A 373 5.39 -8.06 23.41
C ILE A 373 4.11 -8.10 24.26
N GLY A 374 3.62 -9.28 24.62
CA GLY A 374 2.36 -9.40 25.37
C GLY A 374 1.09 -9.27 24.54
N ASN A 375 -0.06 -9.63 25.11
CA ASN A 375 -1.33 -9.66 24.40
C ASN A 375 -2.00 -8.29 24.43
N SER A 376 -2.57 -7.87 23.29
CA SER A 376 -3.38 -6.65 23.20
C SER A 376 -4.64 -6.73 24.07
N SER A 377 -5.25 -5.57 24.37
CA SER A 377 -6.51 -5.49 25.11
C SER A 377 -7.65 -6.27 24.42
N VAL A 378 -7.70 -6.22 23.08
CA VAL A 378 -8.67 -6.98 22.28
C VAL A 378 -8.46 -8.49 22.41
N GLU A 379 -7.21 -8.96 22.37
CA GLU A 379 -6.90 -10.39 22.56
C GLU A 379 -7.28 -10.88 23.95
N LYS A 380 -6.96 -10.09 24.98
CA LYS A 380 -7.35 -10.40 26.35
C LYS A 380 -8.87 -10.51 26.49
N LEU A 381 -9.62 -9.62 25.79
CA LEU A 381 -11.09 -9.67 25.75
C LEU A 381 -11.58 -10.94 25.07
N VAL A 382 -11.06 -11.27 23.88
CA VAL A 382 -11.43 -12.51 23.16
C VAL A 382 -11.13 -13.74 23.99
N PHE A 383 -9.95 -13.83 24.64
CA PHE A 383 -9.61 -14.94 25.51
C PHE A 383 -10.54 -15.06 26.74
N ARG A 384 -10.94 -13.92 27.31
CA ARG A 384 -11.91 -13.92 28.41
C ARG A 384 -13.26 -14.41 27.92
N PHE A 385 -13.73 -13.93 26.74
CA PHE A 385 -15.00 -14.34 26.17
C PHE A 385 -15.04 -15.85 25.87
N VAL A 386 -14.04 -16.38 25.21
CA VAL A 386 -13.95 -17.82 24.88
C VAL A 386 -13.98 -18.71 26.13
N ARG A 387 -13.40 -18.26 27.25
CA ARG A 387 -13.41 -18.98 28.53
C ARG A 387 -14.76 -18.95 29.26
N LEU A 388 -15.71 -18.15 28.80
CA LEU A 388 -17.08 -18.13 29.34
C LEU A 388 -17.95 -19.25 28.77
N PHE A 389 -17.49 -19.93 27.75
CA PHE A 389 -18.18 -21.10 27.20
C PHE A 389 -17.92 -22.35 28.04
N PRO A 390 -18.94 -23.25 28.19
CA PRO A 390 -20.30 -23.10 27.66
C PRO A 390 -21.07 -21.96 28.36
N LEU A 391 -21.83 -21.21 27.56
CA LEU A 391 -22.61 -20.09 28.08
C LEU A 391 -23.71 -20.61 29.06
N PRO A 392 -24.05 -19.84 30.11
CA PRO A 392 -25.11 -20.20 31.05
C PRO A 392 -26.44 -20.49 30.34
N GLY A 393 -27.16 -21.51 30.79
CA GLY A 393 -28.47 -21.87 30.22
C GLY A 393 -29.55 -20.79 30.42
N SER A 394 -29.46 -20.01 31.51
CA SER A 394 -30.44 -18.97 31.84
C SER A 394 -30.26 -17.74 30.91
N ARG A 395 -31.36 -17.32 30.28
CA ARG A 395 -31.45 -16.12 29.45
C ARG A 395 -31.03 -14.85 30.22
N ARG A 396 -31.39 -14.77 31.52
CA ARG A 396 -31.10 -13.61 32.38
C ARG A 396 -29.58 -13.50 32.68
N GLU A 397 -28.93 -14.63 32.92
CA GLU A 397 -27.47 -14.65 33.15
C GLU A 397 -26.70 -14.35 31.88
N ARG A 398 -27.12 -14.88 30.74
CA ARG A 398 -26.54 -14.54 29.42
C ARG A 398 -26.67 -13.04 29.12
N GLY A 399 -27.83 -12.42 29.41
CA GLY A 399 -28.03 -10.98 29.27
C GLY A 399 -27.06 -10.14 30.11
N ARG A 400 -26.90 -10.46 31.39
CA ARG A 400 -25.96 -9.76 32.30
C ARG A 400 -24.49 -9.91 31.82
N LEU A 401 -24.14 -11.08 31.33
CA LEU A 401 -22.81 -11.36 30.81
C LEU A 401 -22.52 -10.57 29.54
N TRP A 402 -23.53 -10.48 28.64
CA TRP A 402 -23.47 -9.68 27.43
C TRP A 402 -23.33 -8.19 27.73
N GLU A 403 -24.10 -7.64 28.64
CA GLU A 403 -24.00 -6.23 29.05
C GLU A 403 -22.59 -5.89 29.57
N ARG A 404 -21.98 -6.75 30.39
CA ARG A 404 -20.58 -6.54 30.85
C ARG A 404 -19.58 -6.55 29.73
N LEU A 405 -19.71 -7.51 28.82
CA LEU A 405 -18.80 -7.61 27.66
C LEU A 405 -18.97 -6.42 26.72
N TYR A 406 -20.21 -6.04 26.43
CA TYR A 406 -20.54 -4.90 25.58
C TYR A 406 -19.99 -3.60 26.15
N GLY A 407 -20.17 -3.36 27.45
CA GLY A 407 -19.55 -2.21 28.13
C GLY A 407 -18.01 -2.20 28.02
N THR A 408 -17.36 -3.38 28.12
CA THR A 408 -15.91 -3.49 27.93
C THR A 408 -15.50 -3.23 26.48
N VAL A 409 -16.25 -3.71 25.48
CA VAL A 409 -16.00 -3.44 24.06
C VAL A 409 -16.17 -1.96 23.75
N GLN A 410 -17.24 -1.33 24.27
CA GLN A 410 -17.44 0.11 24.10
C GLN A 410 -16.31 0.93 24.74
N ALA A 411 -15.88 0.58 25.94
CA ALA A 411 -14.74 1.25 26.59
C ALA A 411 -13.45 1.13 25.77
N LEU A 412 -13.16 -0.03 25.16
CA LEU A 412 -12.04 -0.21 24.25
C LEU A 412 -12.17 0.60 22.97
N SER A 413 -13.37 0.71 22.42
CA SER A 413 -13.67 1.55 21.25
C SER A 413 -13.44 3.04 21.55
N LEU A 414 -13.90 3.51 22.72
CA LEU A 414 -13.71 4.90 23.16
C LEU A 414 -12.24 5.26 23.44
N ILE A 415 -11.43 4.33 23.93
CA ILE A 415 -9.98 4.55 24.10
C ILE A 415 -9.26 4.78 22.76
N HIS A 416 -9.78 4.22 21.67
CA HIS A 416 -9.24 4.46 20.33
C HIS A 416 -9.78 5.74 19.65
N ILE A 417 -10.85 6.33 20.20
CA ILE A 417 -11.49 7.55 19.68
C ILE A 417 -11.13 8.78 20.53
N SER A 418 -10.77 8.58 21.82
CA SER A 418 -10.37 9.66 22.71
C SER A 418 -8.99 10.22 22.30
N GLU A 419 -8.92 11.54 22.24
CA GLU A 419 -7.77 12.36 21.90
C GLU A 419 -6.45 11.85 22.51
N PRO A 420 -5.34 11.93 21.75
CA PRO A 420 -4.03 11.85 22.37
C PRO A 420 -3.97 12.98 23.42
N THR A 421 -3.73 12.59 24.67
CA THR A 421 -3.42 13.51 25.75
C THR A 421 -2.47 14.59 25.25
N ARG A 422 -2.92 15.86 25.35
CA ARG A 422 -2.04 17.04 25.21
C ARG A 422 -0.79 16.76 26.05
N PRO A 423 0.41 17.01 25.51
CA PRO A 423 1.54 17.19 26.40
C PRO A 423 1.18 18.42 27.24
N GLU A 424 1.15 18.26 28.54
CA GLU A 424 1.10 19.37 29.47
C GLU A 424 2.33 20.25 29.26
N PRO A 425 2.21 21.57 29.46
CA PRO A 425 3.23 22.55 29.14
C PRO A 425 4.53 22.40 29.91
#